data_8788d6e5c0825c90606fea7e1364a0b0
#
_entry.id   8788d6e5c0825c90606fea7e1364a0b0
#
_cell.length_a   1.000
_cell.length_b   1.000
_cell.length_c   1.000
_cell.angle_alpha   90.00
_cell.angle_beta   90.00
_cell.angle_gamma   90.00
#
_symmetry.space_group_name_H-M   'P 1'
#
loop_
_entity.id
_entity.type
_entity.pdbx_description
1 polymer ?
#
loop_
_entity_poly.entity_id
_entity_poly.type
_entity_poly.pdbx_seq_one_letter_code
_entity_poly.pdbx_strand_id
1 'polypeptide(L)'
;MELKEFKSHVKIIDRESCDTLRNNYINCFVNTTHSLYVPQIQIKHKFVDGLCYLGYLWDYIKNPIIVEEPFFDEVASKIKTVYVFWDIHSCERILIKNYWKFGKETVLKLNFQTLLEGEDFLPEDIYIFDDSMTWTLIKTHEDIQGKRYCLKSGDI
;
A
#
# COMPACT_ATOMS: atom_id res chain seq x y z
N MET A 1 -2.07 -17.25 -12.68
CA MET A 1 -0.74 -17.28 -12.05
C MET A 1 -0.87 -17.89 -10.66
N GLU A 2 0.01 -18.80 -10.32
CA GLU A 2 0.07 -19.40 -8.99
C GLU A 2 0.89 -18.53 -8.03
N LEU A 3 0.63 -18.65 -6.71
CA LEU A 3 1.37 -17.90 -5.70
C LEU A 3 2.89 -18.11 -5.79
N LYS A 4 3.32 -19.35 -6.01
CA LYS A 4 4.74 -19.67 -6.15
C LYS A 4 5.39 -18.93 -7.32
N GLU A 5 4.70 -18.85 -8.44
CA GLU A 5 5.16 -18.09 -9.61
C GLU A 5 5.22 -16.60 -9.30
N PHE A 6 4.19 -16.05 -8.68
CA PHE A 6 4.17 -14.65 -8.27
C PHE A 6 5.36 -14.33 -7.35
N LYS A 7 5.59 -15.15 -6.33
CA LYS A 7 6.72 -14.97 -5.41
C LYS A 7 8.09 -15.00 -6.11
N SER A 8 8.23 -15.75 -7.20
CA SER A 8 9.48 -15.82 -7.96
C SER A 8 9.81 -14.53 -8.69
N HIS A 9 8.81 -13.67 -8.94
CA HIS A 9 8.98 -12.38 -9.62
C HIS A 9 9.03 -11.19 -8.66
N VAL A 10 8.99 -11.44 -7.36
CA VAL A 10 8.92 -10.42 -6.33
C VAL A 10 10.19 -10.42 -5.50
N LYS A 11 10.76 -9.25 -5.25
CA LYS A 11 11.83 -9.09 -4.28
C LYS A 11 11.24 -8.62 -2.96
N ILE A 12 11.45 -9.41 -1.91
CA ILE A 12 11.10 -9.02 -0.54
C ILE A 12 12.24 -8.16 0.00
N ILE A 13 11.92 -6.92 0.35
CA ILE A 13 12.89 -5.95 0.86
C ILE A 13 13.26 -6.33 2.29
N ASP A 14 14.54 -6.17 2.66
CA ASP A 14 14.99 -6.44 4.02
C ASP A 14 14.30 -5.50 5.01
N ARG A 15 14.23 -5.91 6.29
CA ARG A 15 13.45 -5.19 7.31
C ARG A 15 13.89 -3.75 7.51
N GLU A 16 15.19 -3.49 7.56
CA GLU A 16 15.72 -2.14 7.76
C GLU A 16 15.33 -1.22 6.60
N SER A 17 15.47 -1.72 5.37
CA SER A 17 15.08 -0.97 4.17
C SER A 17 13.57 -0.79 4.07
N CYS A 18 12.78 -1.76 4.54
CA CYS A 18 11.32 -1.60 4.63
C CYS A 18 10.94 -0.40 5.49
N ASP A 19 11.53 -0.27 6.67
CA ASP A 19 11.26 0.83 7.58
C ASP A 19 11.63 2.18 6.94
N THR A 20 12.79 2.24 6.28
CA THR A 20 13.24 3.44 5.56
C THR A 20 12.27 3.81 4.44
N LEU A 21 11.86 2.86 3.62
CA LEU A 21 10.94 3.09 2.52
C LEU A 21 9.56 3.56 3.01
N ARG A 22 9.02 2.93 4.06
CA ARG A 22 7.76 3.34 4.66
C ARG A 22 7.82 4.76 5.22
N ASN A 23 8.88 5.09 5.94
CA ASN A 23 9.07 6.43 6.50
C ASN A 23 9.21 7.49 5.39
N ASN A 24 9.95 7.19 4.34
CA ASN A 24 10.08 8.08 3.19
C ASN A 24 8.74 8.29 2.49
N TYR A 25 7.95 7.22 2.33
CA TYR A 25 6.60 7.31 1.78
C TYR A 25 5.72 8.26 2.61
N ILE A 26 5.71 8.07 3.92
CA ILE A 26 4.93 8.92 4.83
C ILE A 26 5.36 10.38 4.70
N ASN A 27 6.67 10.64 4.68
CA ASN A 27 7.19 12.01 4.56
C ASN A 27 6.81 12.66 3.21
N CYS A 28 6.74 11.88 2.13
CA CYS A 28 6.42 12.40 0.80
C CYS A 28 4.92 12.56 0.54
N PHE A 29 4.10 11.61 0.99
CA PHE A 29 2.72 11.50 0.53
C PHE A 29 1.65 11.67 1.60
N VAL A 30 2.00 11.59 2.87
CA VAL A 30 1.04 11.58 3.97
C VAL A 30 0.99 12.94 4.66
N ASN A 31 -0.23 13.46 4.87
CA ASN A 31 -0.45 14.69 5.65
C ASN A 31 -0.36 14.36 7.15
N THR A 32 0.84 14.44 7.70
CA THR A 32 1.11 14.14 9.10
C THR A 32 0.60 15.22 10.06
N THR A 33 0.15 16.37 9.55
CA THR A 33 -0.45 17.45 10.35
C THR A 33 -1.96 17.33 10.49
N HIS A 34 -2.57 16.36 9.82
CA HIS A 34 -4.00 16.08 9.99
C HIS A 34 -4.28 15.70 11.45
N SER A 35 -5.37 16.25 12.02
CA SER A 35 -5.67 16.09 13.46
C SER A 35 -5.82 14.63 13.91
N LEU A 36 -6.24 13.74 13.02
CA LEU A 36 -6.43 12.32 13.32
C LEU A 36 -5.22 11.44 13.00
N TYR A 37 -4.18 11.99 12.33
CA TYR A 37 -3.03 11.20 11.94
C TYR A 37 -2.29 10.61 13.16
N VAL A 38 -2.04 11.43 14.18
CA VAL A 38 -1.32 10.97 15.37
C VAL A 38 -2.06 9.82 16.07
N PRO A 39 -3.36 9.95 16.45
CA PRO A 39 -4.04 8.86 17.13
C PRO A 39 -4.34 7.63 16.26
N GLN A 40 -4.49 7.79 14.96
CA GLN A 40 -4.89 6.70 14.08
C GLN A 40 -3.72 5.94 13.45
N ILE A 41 -2.59 6.61 13.22
CA ILE A 41 -1.46 6.06 12.48
C ILE A 41 -0.15 6.16 13.26
N GLN A 42 0.26 7.36 13.68
CA GLN A 42 1.58 7.58 14.27
C GLN A 42 1.75 6.82 15.58
N ILE A 43 0.75 6.87 16.47
CA ILE A 43 0.74 6.09 17.69
C ILE A 43 0.18 4.71 17.36
N LYS A 44 1.06 3.72 17.30
CA LYS A 44 0.64 2.34 17.12
C LYS A 44 0.14 1.76 18.42
N HIS A 45 -0.94 0.99 18.36
CA HIS A 45 -1.57 0.36 19.52
C HIS A 45 -1.16 -1.10 19.60
N LYS A 46 -0.97 -1.59 20.84
CA LYS A 46 -0.54 -2.96 21.07
C LYS A 46 -1.74 -3.91 21.04
N PHE A 47 -1.63 -4.92 20.19
CA PHE A 47 -2.56 -6.03 20.07
C PHE A 47 -1.81 -7.35 20.26
N VAL A 48 -2.52 -8.48 20.31
CA VAL A 48 -1.90 -9.81 20.44
C VAL A 48 -0.87 -10.05 19.33
N ASP A 49 -1.14 -9.57 18.12
CA ASP A 49 -0.30 -9.77 16.95
C ASP A 49 0.66 -8.59 16.66
N GLY A 50 0.89 -7.73 17.63
CA GLY A 50 1.90 -6.68 17.55
C GLY A 50 1.36 -5.26 17.62
N LEU A 51 2.22 -4.31 17.24
CA LEU A 51 1.88 -2.88 17.20
C LEU A 51 1.23 -2.54 15.85
N CYS A 52 0.01 -2.00 15.90
CA CYS A 52 -0.79 -1.78 14.71
C CYS A 52 -1.45 -0.41 14.67
N TYR A 53 -1.79 0.04 13.45
CA TYR A 53 -2.60 1.23 13.23
C TYR A 53 -4.04 1.00 13.71
N LEU A 54 -4.73 2.09 14.03
CA LEU A 54 -6.19 2.08 14.21
C LEU A 54 -6.93 2.47 12.92
N GLY A 55 -6.30 3.29 12.09
CA GLY A 55 -6.88 3.79 10.83
C GLY A 55 -6.12 3.33 9.60
N TYR A 56 -6.45 3.92 8.46
CA TYR A 56 -5.84 3.65 7.17
C TYR A 56 -5.01 4.84 6.72
N LEU A 57 -3.79 4.58 6.20
CA LEU A 57 -2.91 5.61 5.67
C LEU A 57 -3.58 6.40 4.55
N TRP A 58 -4.41 5.75 3.73
CA TRP A 58 -5.04 6.40 2.59
C TRP A 58 -6.06 7.49 2.98
N ASP A 59 -6.51 7.54 4.24
CA ASP A 59 -7.33 8.65 4.74
C ASP A 59 -6.55 9.97 4.90
N TYR A 60 -5.21 9.89 4.91
CA TYR A 60 -4.35 11.04 5.22
C TYR A 60 -3.39 11.40 4.09
N ILE A 61 -3.66 10.98 2.86
CA ILE A 61 -2.82 11.27 1.70
C ILE A 61 -2.91 12.75 1.33
N LYS A 62 -1.77 13.36 1.02
CA LYS A 62 -1.69 14.74 0.52
C LYS A 62 -2.27 14.83 -0.89
N ASN A 63 -3.15 15.84 -1.12
CA ASN A 63 -3.67 16.14 -2.45
C ASN A 63 -4.17 14.92 -3.23
N PRO A 64 -5.02 14.08 -2.63
CA PRO A 64 -5.46 12.86 -3.28
C PRO A 64 -6.44 13.17 -4.41
N ILE A 65 -6.33 12.42 -5.49
CA ILE A 65 -7.26 12.47 -6.63
C ILE A 65 -7.87 11.09 -6.78
N ILE A 66 -9.20 11.02 -6.79
CA ILE A 66 -9.91 9.75 -6.97
C ILE A 66 -9.77 9.31 -8.43
N VAL A 67 -9.38 8.06 -8.63
CA VAL A 67 -9.29 7.45 -9.96
C VAL A 67 -10.06 6.13 -9.98
N GLU A 68 -10.43 5.66 -11.16
CA GLU A 68 -11.06 4.35 -11.33
C GLU A 68 -10.00 3.29 -11.60
N GLU A 69 -10.31 2.02 -11.31
CA GLU A 69 -9.35 0.92 -11.51
C GLU A 69 -8.73 0.87 -12.93
N PRO A 70 -9.48 1.13 -14.03
CA PRO A 70 -8.88 1.16 -15.36
C PRO A 70 -7.72 2.14 -15.54
N PHE A 71 -7.63 3.18 -14.70
CA PHE A 71 -6.50 4.11 -14.74
C PHE A 71 -5.16 3.41 -14.52
N PHE A 72 -5.13 2.37 -13.70
CA PHE A 72 -3.91 1.60 -13.44
C PHE A 72 -3.38 0.92 -14.70
N ASP A 73 -4.27 0.40 -15.53
CA ASP A 73 -3.90 -0.17 -16.83
C ASP A 73 -3.45 0.91 -17.83
N GLU A 74 -4.09 2.07 -17.78
CA GLU A 74 -3.74 3.20 -18.65
C GLU A 74 -2.31 3.71 -18.44
N VAL A 75 -1.84 3.72 -17.21
CA VAL A 75 -0.49 4.20 -16.86
C VAL A 75 0.56 3.09 -16.85
N ALA A 76 0.16 1.84 -17.03
CA ALA A 76 1.06 0.69 -16.93
C ALA A 76 2.25 0.77 -17.91
N SER A 77 2.06 1.35 -19.10
CA SER A 77 3.14 1.53 -20.07
C SER A 77 4.21 2.52 -19.64
N LYS A 78 3.90 3.40 -18.71
CA LYS A 78 4.81 4.45 -18.20
C LYS A 78 5.54 4.03 -16.94
N ILE A 79 5.10 2.96 -16.28
CA ILE A 79 5.61 2.50 -14.99
C ILE A 79 6.29 1.15 -15.21
N LYS A 80 7.50 0.99 -14.66
CA LYS A 80 8.27 -0.26 -14.77
C LYS A 80 8.36 -0.96 -13.43
N THR A 81 9.34 -0.62 -12.62
CA THR A 81 9.59 -1.22 -11.32
C THR A 81 8.99 -0.36 -10.22
N VAL A 82 8.28 -0.99 -9.29
CA VAL A 82 7.60 -0.30 -8.20
C VAL A 82 7.89 -0.98 -6.87
N TYR A 83 7.60 -0.24 -5.81
CA TYR A 83 7.44 -0.78 -4.47
C TYR A 83 5.95 -0.86 -4.15
N VAL A 84 5.57 -1.81 -3.31
CA VAL A 84 4.22 -1.92 -2.77
C VAL A 84 4.27 -2.32 -1.30
N PHE A 85 3.43 -1.70 -0.49
CA PHE A 85 3.23 -2.08 0.90
C PHE A 85 1.77 -1.87 1.30
N TRP A 86 1.44 -2.18 2.54
CA TRP A 86 0.07 -2.13 3.06
C TRP A 86 0.03 -1.66 4.50
N ASP A 87 -1.16 -1.32 4.98
CA ASP A 87 -1.36 -0.87 6.37
C ASP A 87 -1.07 -2.00 7.36
N ILE A 88 -0.59 -1.61 8.53
CA ILE A 88 -0.29 -2.54 9.62
C ILE A 88 -1.50 -2.60 10.56
N HIS A 89 -2.37 -3.57 10.32
CA HIS A 89 -3.58 -3.77 11.13
C HIS A 89 -3.51 -5.04 11.97
N SER A 90 -4.26 -5.06 13.07
CA SER A 90 -4.42 -6.25 13.89
C SER A 90 -5.52 -7.16 13.33
N CYS A 91 -5.21 -8.45 13.21
CA CYS A 91 -6.20 -9.47 12.87
C CYS A 91 -7.23 -9.71 13.96
N GLU A 92 -7.02 -9.19 15.18
CA GLU A 92 -8.04 -9.18 16.24
C GLU A 92 -9.21 -8.24 15.91
N ARG A 93 -8.94 -7.16 15.18
CA ARG A 93 -9.94 -6.15 14.83
C ARG A 93 -10.56 -6.39 13.47
N ILE A 94 -9.73 -6.73 12.49
CA ILE A 94 -10.10 -6.82 11.08
C ILE A 94 -9.41 -8.02 10.48
N LEU A 95 -10.14 -8.86 9.79
CA LEU A 95 -9.56 -9.92 8.98
C LEU A 95 -8.94 -9.30 7.72
N ILE A 96 -7.62 -9.30 7.65
CA ILE A 96 -6.90 -8.79 6.49
C ILE A 96 -6.49 -9.95 5.60
N LYS A 97 -7.04 -9.96 4.42
CA LYS A 97 -6.76 -10.96 3.40
C LYS A 97 -5.26 -10.94 3.05
N ASN A 98 -4.67 -12.12 3.00
CA ASN A 98 -3.31 -12.32 2.48
C ASN A 98 -2.14 -11.84 3.36
N TYR A 99 -2.36 -11.36 4.58
CA TYR A 99 -1.26 -10.94 5.46
C TYR A 99 -0.21 -12.03 5.67
N TRP A 100 -0.65 -13.27 5.80
CA TRP A 100 0.26 -14.40 6.05
C TRP A 100 1.20 -14.72 4.88
N LYS A 101 0.91 -14.24 3.69
CA LYS A 101 1.71 -14.54 2.50
C LYS A 101 3.04 -13.82 2.48
N PHE A 102 3.10 -12.59 2.98
CA PHE A 102 4.30 -11.75 2.96
C PHE A 102 4.60 -11.08 4.30
N GLY A 103 3.65 -11.03 5.23
CA GLY A 103 3.78 -10.35 6.51
C GLY A 103 3.28 -8.91 6.48
N LYS A 104 3.06 -8.33 7.69
CA LYS A 104 2.41 -7.03 7.83
C LYS A 104 3.30 -5.85 7.49
N GLU A 105 4.60 -5.92 7.80
CA GLU A 105 5.53 -4.80 7.71
C GLU A 105 6.42 -4.86 6.46
N THR A 106 6.14 -5.79 5.59
CA THR A 106 6.94 -6.05 4.39
C THR A 106 6.69 -5.00 3.31
N VAL A 107 7.74 -4.65 2.59
CA VAL A 107 7.67 -3.92 1.33
C VAL A 107 8.17 -4.86 0.24
N LEU A 108 7.46 -4.90 -0.87
CA LEU A 108 7.84 -5.69 -2.04
C LEU A 108 8.33 -4.78 -3.15
N LYS A 109 9.29 -5.26 -3.91
CA LYS A 109 9.76 -4.63 -5.15
C LYS A 109 9.49 -5.57 -6.30
N LEU A 110 8.80 -5.08 -7.33
CA LEU A 110 8.41 -5.89 -8.47
C LEU A 110 8.08 -5.02 -9.69
N ASN A 111 7.93 -5.67 -10.83
CA ASN A 111 7.42 -5.00 -12.04
C ASN A 111 5.94 -4.64 -11.85
N PHE A 112 5.54 -3.47 -12.31
CA PHE A 112 4.16 -2.98 -12.14
C PHE A 112 3.13 -3.88 -12.83
N GLN A 113 3.43 -4.39 -14.02
CA GLN A 113 2.55 -5.33 -14.71
C GLN A 113 2.37 -6.62 -13.91
N THR A 114 3.45 -7.13 -13.33
CA THR A 114 3.40 -8.31 -12.45
C THR A 114 2.52 -8.03 -11.22
N LEU A 115 2.61 -6.83 -10.66
CA LEU A 115 1.76 -6.43 -9.54
C LEU A 115 0.28 -6.48 -9.93
N LEU A 116 -0.08 -5.92 -11.08
CA LEU A 116 -1.46 -5.92 -11.54
C LEU A 116 -1.99 -7.34 -11.78
N GLU A 117 -1.16 -8.21 -12.32
CA GLU A 117 -1.53 -9.61 -12.57
C GLU A 117 -1.63 -10.44 -11.27
N GLY A 118 -0.81 -10.12 -10.27
CA GLY A 118 -0.75 -10.87 -9.01
C GLY A 118 -1.40 -10.16 -7.82
N GLU A 119 -2.19 -9.14 -8.05
CA GLU A 119 -2.81 -8.34 -7.00
C GLU A 119 -3.64 -9.17 -6.02
N ASP A 120 -4.29 -10.23 -6.50
CA ASP A 120 -5.11 -11.11 -5.66
C ASP A 120 -4.32 -11.84 -4.56
N PHE A 121 -2.99 -11.86 -4.66
CA PHE A 121 -2.12 -12.43 -3.63
C PHE A 121 -1.75 -11.42 -2.54
N LEU A 122 -2.13 -10.15 -2.70
CA LEU A 122 -1.81 -9.06 -1.77
C LEU A 122 -3.02 -8.68 -0.93
N PRO A 123 -2.81 -7.95 0.19
CA PRO A 123 -3.92 -7.30 0.87
C PRO A 123 -4.68 -6.35 -0.05
N GLU A 124 -5.92 -6.04 0.31
CA GLU A 124 -6.77 -5.19 -0.54
C GLU A 124 -6.35 -3.72 -0.55
N ASP A 125 -5.83 -3.23 0.57
CA ASP A 125 -5.36 -1.85 0.69
C ASP A 125 -3.87 -1.81 0.42
N ILE A 126 -3.47 -1.31 -0.75
CA ILE A 126 -2.08 -1.29 -1.18
C ILE A 126 -1.64 0.10 -1.63
N TYR A 127 -0.38 0.42 -1.33
CA TYR A 127 0.29 1.68 -1.65
C TYR A 127 1.43 1.40 -2.61
N ILE A 128 1.37 1.98 -3.80
CA ILE A 128 2.31 1.74 -4.90
C ILE A 128 3.08 3.02 -5.17
N PHE A 129 4.39 2.92 -5.27
CA PHE A 129 5.29 4.04 -5.55
C PHE A 129 6.60 3.54 -6.16
N ASP A 130 7.50 4.43 -6.54
CA ASP A 130 8.81 4.03 -7.05
C ASP A 130 9.95 4.86 -6.41
N ASP A 131 11.18 4.63 -6.86
CA ASP A 131 12.36 5.30 -6.31
C ASP A 131 12.33 6.83 -6.50
N SER A 132 11.54 7.35 -7.42
CA SER A 132 11.43 8.79 -7.63
C SER A 132 10.79 9.52 -6.46
N MET A 133 9.93 8.84 -5.71
CA MET A 133 9.13 9.43 -4.62
C MET A 133 8.30 10.63 -5.08
N THR A 134 7.91 10.68 -6.36
CA THR A 134 7.16 11.80 -6.92
C THR A 134 5.68 11.49 -7.13
N TRP A 135 5.28 10.25 -7.03
CA TRP A 135 3.91 9.81 -7.25
C TRP A 135 3.57 8.57 -6.42
N THR A 136 2.29 8.41 -6.16
CA THR A 136 1.75 7.18 -5.56
C THR A 136 0.40 6.83 -6.17
N LEU A 137 0.15 5.54 -6.28
CA LEU A 137 -1.14 4.96 -6.64
C LEU A 137 -1.62 4.09 -5.49
N ILE A 138 -2.90 4.17 -5.15
CA ILE A 138 -3.45 3.48 -3.99
C ILE A 138 -4.74 2.77 -4.39
N LYS A 139 -4.83 1.49 -4.04
CA LYS A 139 -6.09 0.75 -4.10
C LYS A 139 -6.55 0.47 -2.69
N THR A 140 -7.84 0.61 -2.42
CA THR A 140 -8.43 0.36 -1.11
C THR A 140 -9.46 -0.77 -1.17
N HIS A 141 -9.87 -1.25 0.00
CA HIS A 141 -10.95 -2.24 0.09
C HIS A 141 -12.33 -1.62 -0.04
N GLU A 142 -12.43 -0.29 0.01
CA GLU A 142 -13.73 0.37 -0.03
C GLU A 142 -14.38 0.33 -1.40
N ASP A 143 -15.69 0.16 -1.38
CA ASP A 143 -16.52 0.21 -2.57
C ASP A 143 -17.46 1.41 -2.43
N ILE A 144 -17.40 2.31 -3.40
CA ILE A 144 -18.26 3.49 -3.46
C ILE A 144 -19.12 3.40 -4.71
N GLN A 145 -20.42 3.21 -4.54
CA GLN A 145 -21.38 3.10 -5.65
C GLN A 145 -21.01 2.00 -6.66
N GLY A 146 -20.58 0.83 -6.15
CA GLY A 146 -20.21 -0.30 -6.99
C GLY A 146 -18.82 -0.25 -7.59
N LYS A 147 -18.02 0.77 -7.25
CA LYS A 147 -16.65 0.94 -7.76
C LYS A 147 -15.66 0.95 -6.61
N ARG A 148 -14.54 0.28 -6.79
CA ARG A 148 -13.44 0.28 -5.84
C ARG A 148 -12.87 1.70 -5.68
N TYR A 149 -12.70 2.13 -4.44
CA TYR A 149 -12.12 3.43 -4.13
C TYR A 149 -10.62 3.39 -4.33
N CYS A 150 -10.13 4.14 -5.32
CA CYS A 150 -8.71 4.21 -5.65
C CYS A 150 -8.27 5.67 -5.73
N LEU A 151 -6.99 5.91 -5.40
CA LEU A 151 -6.41 7.25 -5.32
C LEU A 151 -5.11 7.33 -6.10
N LYS A 152 -4.80 8.54 -6.57
CA LYS A 152 -3.45 8.91 -6.98
C LYS A 152 -3.05 10.20 -6.30
N SER A 153 -1.75 10.42 -6.16
CA SER A 153 -1.18 11.70 -5.73
C SER A 153 0.18 11.88 -6.39
N GLY A 154 0.53 13.14 -6.67
CA GLY A 154 1.81 13.48 -7.30
C GLY A 154 1.77 13.42 -8.84
N ASP A 155 2.95 13.20 -9.41
CA ASP A 155 3.21 13.36 -10.87
C ASP A 155 2.97 12.06 -11.65
N ILE A 156 1.70 11.71 -11.79
CA ILE A 156 1.34 10.57 -12.60
C ILE A 156 0.01 10.76 -13.32
#